data_8f4f04e6bd37227351a295470135b105
#
_entry.id   8f4f04e6bd37227351a295470135b105
#
_cell.length_a   1.000
_cell.length_b   1.000
_cell.length_c   1.000
_cell.angle_alpha   90.00
_cell.angle_beta   90.00
_cell.angle_gamma   90.00
#
_symmetry.space_group_name_H-M   'P 1'
#
loop_
_entity.id
_entity.type
_entity.pdbx_description
1 polymer ?
#
loop_
_entity_poly.entity_id
_entity_poly.type
_entity_poly.pdbx_seq_one_letter_code
_entity_poly.pdbx_strand_id
1 'polypeptide(L)'
;MMAIALMSCSVWAQEALFDVNDLTSPEVNEDGSVTFRLYAPKAVTVEVEGDFGMRGVMKEGKDGVWSYTTPVLDAEMYSYRFKVDGMTWLDPSNVYRCRDIASFANIFLISKEEGDKGWLYGVNKVPHGNVSKVWYPSPTLKTLRRMTVYTPADYDKGGRYPVLYLLHGAGGDEEAWTTLGRAAQILDNLIAEGKVKPMIVVMPNGNANCDAAPGEWEKGMYKPSFRAHTESKPVASTEEAFKDIVNYMDRNYRTLANKKNRAICGLSMGGGHSFLVSRLYPDMFNYVGLFSAYVHLDVKDRADLLAKGNCFNPESENKLQTMFQKKPALYWIAIGKDDFLYDNNRMYREYLDQKGYPYEYVETEGGHVWRNWRIYLTKFAQRLFK
;
A
#
# COMPACT_ATOMS: atom_id res chain seq x y z
N MET A 1 46.52 48.01 20.12
CA MET A 1 45.09 47.72 19.97
C MET A 1 44.96 46.69 18.85
N MET A 2 44.63 45.45 19.26
CA MET A 2 44.48 44.30 18.34
C MET A 2 43.00 44.20 17.99
N ALA A 3 42.63 44.49 16.73
CA ALA A 3 41.24 44.39 16.28
C ALA A 3 40.90 42.90 16.08
N ILE A 4 40.03 42.37 16.96
CA ILE A 4 39.44 41.03 16.78
C ILE A 4 38.34 41.17 15.71
N ALA A 5 38.60 40.67 14.51
CA ALA A 5 37.55 40.50 13.51
C ALA A 5 36.66 39.34 13.93
N LEU A 6 35.46 39.66 14.41
CA LEU A 6 34.36 38.71 14.59
C LEU A 6 33.92 38.26 13.20
N MET A 7 34.41 37.10 12.73
CA MET A 7 33.76 36.38 11.64
C MET A 7 32.41 35.84 12.17
N SER A 8 31.34 36.49 11.80
CA SER A 8 29.99 35.95 11.96
C SER A 8 29.85 34.74 11.02
N CYS A 9 30.10 33.55 11.52
CA CYS A 9 29.61 32.33 10.85
C CYS A 9 28.10 32.37 10.90
N SER A 10 27.48 32.73 9.79
CA SER A 10 26.05 32.54 9.59
C SER A 10 25.80 31.05 9.64
N VAL A 11 25.30 30.55 10.76
CA VAL A 11 24.81 29.17 10.87
C VAL A 11 23.47 29.15 10.17
N TRP A 12 23.44 28.65 8.94
CA TRP A 12 22.22 28.51 8.15
C TRP A 12 21.44 27.30 8.68
N ALA A 13 20.50 27.54 9.56
CA ALA A 13 19.68 26.49 10.17
C ALA A 13 18.68 25.87 9.17
N GLN A 14 18.43 26.51 8.02
CA GLN A 14 17.51 26.07 6.96
C GLN A 14 18.05 26.47 5.58
N GLU A 15 19.17 25.92 5.18
CA GLU A 15 19.82 26.18 3.87
C GLU A 15 18.86 25.99 2.68
N ALA A 16 17.98 24.97 2.78
CA ALA A 16 16.99 24.67 1.74
C ALA A 16 15.97 25.77 1.45
N LEU A 17 15.82 26.78 2.32
CA LEU A 17 14.93 27.93 2.05
C LEU A 17 15.47 28.89 0.99
N PHE A 18 16.77 28.81 0.69
CA PHE A 18 17.42 29.73 -0.26
C PHE A 18 17.66 29.10 -1.63
N ASP A 19 17.43 27.79 -1.76
CA ASP A 19 17.54 27.03 -3.01
C ASP A 19 16.15 26.77 -3.64
N VAL A 20 15.16 27.62 -3.36
CA VAL A 20 13.82 27.46 -3.90
C VAL A 20 13.87 27.71 -5.41
N ASN A 21 13.64 26.63 -6.14
CA ASN A 21 13.46 26.71 -7.59
C ASN A 21 12.02 27.17 -7.86
N ASP A 22 11.83 28.31 -8.53
CA ASP A 22 10.51 28.86 -8.88
C ASP A 22 9.79 28.06 -9.99
N LEU A 23 10.33 26.92 -10.42
CA LEU A 23 9.71 26.06 -11.42
C LEU A 23 8.51 25.30 -10.83
N THR A 24 7.36 25.43 -11.47
CA THR A 24 6.23 24.56 -11.20
C THR A 24 6.38 23.25 -11.98
N SER A 25 6.59 22.15 -11.27
CA SER A 25 6.66 20.79 -11.81
C SER A 25 6.19 19.77 -10.77
N PRO A 26 5.27 18.84 -11.09
CA PRO A 26 4.44 18.86 -12.30
C PRO A 26 3.35 19.93 -12.23
N GLU A 27 2.95 20.45 -13.37
CA GLU A 27 1.77 21.31 -13.50
C GLU A 27 0.65 20.50 -14.15
N VAL A 28 -0.45 20.30 -13.43
CA VAL A 28 -1.66 19.67 -13.99
C VAL A 28 -2.46 20.77 -14.70
N ASN A 29 -2.57 20.67 -16.01
CA ASN A 29 -3.28 21.62 -16.85
C ASN A 29 -4.80 21.43 -16.76
N GLU A 30 -5.58 22.45 -17.10
CA GLU A 30 -7.05 22.42 -17.06
C GLU A 30 -7.66 21.30 -17.93
N ASP A 31 -7.00 20.95 -19.04
CA ASP A 31 -7.44 19.85 -19.92
C ASP A 31 -7.11 18.45 -19.39
N GLY A 32 -6.36 18.35 -18.28
CA GLY A 32 -5.89 17.10 -17.69
C GLY A 32 -4.59 16.56 -18.31
N SER A 33 -3.92 17.32 -19.19
CA SER A 33 -2.52 17.07 -19.53
C SER A 33 -1.61 17.51 -18.37
N VAL A 34 -0.34 17.07 -18.37
CA VAL A 34 0.61 17.41 -17.31
C VAL A 34 1.91 17.90 -17.90
N THR A 35 2.34 19.07 -17.46
CA THR A 35 3.61 19.66 -17.88
C THR A 35 4.66 19.45 -16.80
N PHE A 36 5.73 18.76 -17.16
CA PHE A 36 6.93 18.58 -16.34
C PHE A 36 7.99 19.58 -16.76
N ARG A 37 8.72 20.13 -15.79
CA ARG A 37 9.85 21.04 -16.02
C ARG A 37 11.03 20.68 -15.14
N LEU A 38 12.24 20.79 -15.68
CA LEU A 38 13.48 20.57 -14.93
C LEU A 38 14.55 21.58 -15.41
N TYR A 39 15.15 22.28 -14.45
CA TYR A 39 16.32 23.07 -14.72
C TYR A 39 17.57 22.19 -14.74
N ALA A 40 18.15 22.01 -15.93
CA ALA A 40 19.32 21.16 -16.15
C ALA A 40 20.19 21.72 -17.30
N PRO A 41 20.84 22.90 -17.13
CA PRO A 41 21.47 23.65 -18.22
C PRO A 41 22.71 22.97 -18.80
N LYS A 42 23.21 21.90 -18.19
CA LYS A 42 24.37 21.14 -18.65
C LYS A 42 24.03 19.72 -19.12
N ALA A 43 22.75 19.34 -19.05
CA ALA A 43 22.30 18.03 -19.49
C ALA A 43 22.33 17.92 -21.02
N VAL A 44 22.65 16.74 -21.52
CA VAL A 44 22.58 16.40 -22.94
C VAL A 44 21.21 15.80 -23.29
N THR A 45 20.66 15.02 -22.35
CA THR A 45 19.34 14.40 -22.50
C THR A 45 18.56 14.47 -21.20
N VAL A 46 17.29 14.82 -21.29
CA VAL A 46 16.35 14.75 -20.17
C VAL A 46 15.07 14.08 -20.61
N GLU A 47 14.60 13.13 -19.80
CA GLU A 47 13.38 12.39 -20.02
C GLU A 47 12.56 12.33 -18.74
N VAL A 48 11.24 12.22 -18.86
CA VAL A 48 10.34 11.89 -17.77
C VAL A 48 9.81 10.48 -17.97
N GLU A 49 9.93 9.63 -16.96
CA GLU A 49 9.39 8.27 -16.92
C GLU A 49 8.37 8.16 -15.81
N GLY A 50 7.23 7.52 -16.08
CA GLY A 50 6.19 7.33 -15.07
C GLY A 50 5.20 6.22 -15.45
N ASP A 51 4.28 5.95 -14.53
CA ASP A 51 3.22 4.95 -14.71
C ASP A 51 2.02 5.45 -15.53
N PHE A 52 2.18 6.56 -16.22
CA PHE A 52 1.24 7.09 -17.21
C PHE A 52 1.42 6.50 -18.62
N GLY A 53 2.19 5.42 -18.74
CA GLY A 53 2.29 4.60 -19.96
C GLY A 53 3.20 5.15 -21.05
N MET A 54 3.95 6.23 -20.80
CA MET A 54 4.82 6.85 -21.79
C MET A 54 6.16 7.29 -21.18
N ARG A 55 7.19 7.25 -22.02
CA ARG A 55 8.47 7.89 -21.78
C ARG A 55 8.47 9.22 -22.53
N GLY A 56 8.50 10.33 -21.82
CA GLY A 56 8.51 11.67 -22.40
C GLY A 56 9.93 12.16 -22.60
N VAL A 57 10.35 12.32 -23.87
CA VAL A 57 11.61 13.03 -24.19
C VAL A 57 11.35 14.51 -24.03
N MET A 58 12.05 15.14 -23.08
CA MET A 58 11.90 16.56 -22.78
C MET A 58 12.67 17.40 -23.82
N LYS A 59 12.21 18.61 -24.04
CA LYS A 59 12.84 19.58 -24.94
C LYS A 59 13.49 20.67 -24.11
N GLU A 60 14.73 20.99 -24.43
CA GLU A 60 15.43 22.13 -23.86
C GLU A 60 14.79 23.42 -24.35
N GLY A 61 14.44 24.30 -23.42
CA GLY A 61 13.96 25.65 -23.66
C GLY A 61 15.06 26.70 -23.49
N LYS A 62 14.66 27.93 -23.33
CA LYS A 62 15.58 29.01 -22.97
C LYS A 62 16.04 28.82 -21.52
N ASP A 63 17.25 29.26 -21.23
CA ASP A 63 17.83 29.30 -19.87
C ASP A 63 18.04 27.94 -19.22
N GLY A 64 18.16 26.86 -20.01
CA GLY A 64 18.47 25.52 -19.49
C GLY A 64 17.30 24.80 -18.81
N VAL A 65 16.07 25.24 -19.04
CA VAL A 65 14.87 24.58 -18.56
C VAL A 65 14.36 23.60 -19.60
N TRP A 66 14.32 22.34 -19.21
CA TRP A 66 13.73 21.26 -20.01
C TRP A 66 12.24 21.12 -19.69
N SER A 67 11.42 20.82 -20.69
CA SER A 67 9.97 20.65 -20.52
C SER A 67 9.40 19.52 -21.37
N TYR A 68 8.33 18.90 -20.85
CA TYR A 68 7.51 17.92 -21.57
C TYR A 68 6.07 18.02 -21.09
N THR A 69 5.11 18.02 -22.02
CA THR A 69 3.68 17.95 -21.70
C THR A 69 3.12 16.63 -22.21
N THR A 70 2.43 15.91 -21.33
CA THR A 70 1.76 14.64 -21.67
C THR A 70 0.54 14.89 -22.55
N PRO A 71 0.02 13.87 -23.25
CA PRO A 71 -1.39 13.87 -23.63
C PRO A 71 -2.29 13.97 -22.39
N VAL A 72 -3.59 14.17 -22.61
CA VAL A 72 -4.60 14.15 -21.53
C VAL A 72 -4.55 12.80 -20.82
N LEU A 73 -4.42 12.81 -19.50
CA LEU A 73 -4.39 11.65 -18.65
C LEU A 73 -5.74 11.45 -17.95
N ASP A 74 -6.02 10.21 -17.54
CA ASP A 74 -7.20 9.88 -16.76
C ASP A 74 -7.09 10.37 -15.30
N ALA A 75 -8.23 10.49 -14.61
CA ALA A 75 -8.26 10.74 -13.18
C ALA A 75 -7.64 9.57 -12.40
N GLU A 76 -6.48 9.79 -11.79
CA GLU A 76 -5.68 8.79 -11.09
C GLU A 76 -4.55 9.44 -10.27
N MET A 77 -3.89 8.69 -9.42
CA MET A 77 -2.61 9.02 -8.82
C MET A 77 -1.49 8.38 -9.62
N TYR A 78 -0.56 9.22 -10.07
CA TYR A 78 0.57 8.84 -10.91
C TYR A 78 1.89 9.01 -10.17
N SER A 79 2.86 8.16 -10.52
CA SER A 79 4.24 8.26 -10.10
C SER A 79 5.17 8.56 -11.27
N TYR A 80 6.25 9.32 -11.03
CA TYR A 80 7.23 9.66 -12.05
C TYR A 80 8.63 9.92 -11.49
N ARG A 81 9.60 9.93 -12.40
CA ARG A 81 11.00 10.31 -12.17
C ARG A 81 11.54 10.97 -13.41
N PHE A 82 12.59 11.75 -13.25
CA PHE A 82 13.39 12.20 -14.38
C PHE A 82 14.54 11.26 -14.65
N LYS A 83 14.99 11.22 -15.90
CA LYS A 83 16.20 10.59 -16.34
C LYS A 83 17.07 11.63 -17.02
N VAL A 84 18.18 12.01 -16.37
CA VAL A 84 19.12 13.02 -16.85
C VAL A 84 20.41 12.33 -17.23
N ASP A 85 20.79 12.38 -18.49
CA ASP A 85 22.00 11.71 -19.04
C ASP A 85 22.12 10.24 -18.61
N GLY A 86 20.98 9.54 -18.59
CA GLY A 86 20.88 8.13 -18.21
C GLY A 86 20.75 7.88 -16.70
N MET A 87 20.94 8.87 -15.84
CA MET A 87 20.76 8.74 -14.38
C MET A 87 19.36 9.09 -13.95
N THR A 88 18.82 8.36 -12.97
CA THR A 88 17.48 8.59 -12.41
C THR A 88 17.53 9.67 -11.33
N TRP A 89 16.66 10.66 -11.44
CA TRP A 89 16.51 11.78 -10.52
C TRP A 89 15.07 11.95 -10.06
N LEU A 90 14.91 12.40 -8.82
CA LEU A 90 13.63 12.91 -8.35
C LEU A 90 13.45 14.35 -8.84
N ASP A 91 12.19 14.77 -8.99
CA ASP A 91 11.86 16.16 -9.29
C ASP A 91 12.14 17.04 -8.06
N PRO A 92 13.10 17.98 -8.13
CA PRO A 92 13.40 18.86 -7.01
C PRO A 92 12.29 19.88 -6.72
N SER A 93 11.41 20.14 -7.70
CA SER A 93 10.28 21.07 -7.57
C SER A 93 9.05 20.43 -6.95
N ASN A 94 9.04 19.10 -6.77
CA ASN A 94 7.93 18.35 -6.18
C ASN A 94 8.34 17.64 -4.89
N VAL A 95 7.90 18.16 -3.75
CA VAL A 95 8.17 17.53 -2.43
C VAL A 95 7.31 16.30 -2.17
N TYR A 96 6.23 16.09 -2.96
CA TYR A 96 5.35 14.95 -2.80
C TYR A 96 5.96 13.70 -3.45
N ARG A 97 6.49 12.82 -2.60
CA ARG A 97 7.16 11.58 -3.01
C ARG A 97 6.73 10.41 -2.16
N CYS A 98 6.74 9.21 -2.73
CA CYS A 98 6.51 7.96 -2.02
C CYS A 98 7.66 6.99 -2.26
N ARG A 99 7.92 6.16 -1.27
CA ARG A 99 8.82 5.02 -1.39
C ARG A 99 8.01 3.79 -1.81
N ASP A 100 8.48 3.12 -2.86
CA ASP A 100 8.01 1.79 -3.22
C ASP A 100 9.21 0.84 -3.14
N ILE A 101 9.13 -0.13 -2.22
CA ILE A 101 10.21 -1.08 -1.91
C ILE A 101 11.53 -0.37 -1.59
N ALA A 102 12.44 -0.29 -2.54
CA ALA A 102 13.80 0.26 -2.40
C ALA A 102 14.01 1.55 -3.19
N SER A 103 12.97 2.13 -3.77
CA SER A 103 13.08 3.31 -4.61
C SER A 103 12.05 4.37 -4.26
N PHE A 104 12.38 5.63 -4.55
CA PHE A 104 11.46 6.75 -4.43
C PHE A 104 10.98 7.19 -5.82
N ALA A 105 9.74 7.68 -5.87
CA ALA A 105 9.18 8.39 -7.00
C ALA A 105 8.44 9.63 -6.52
N ASN A 106 8.42 10.68 -7.32
CA ASN A 106 7.50 11.79 -7.12
C ASN A 106 6.10 11.39 -7.57
N ILE A 107 5.07 12.01 -7.01
CA ILE A 107 3.68 11.69 -7.25
C ILE A 107 2.90 12.94 -7.58
N PHE A 108 1.86 12.78 -8.39
CA PHE A 108 0.82 13.78 -8.60
C PHE A 108 -0.55 13.09 -8.73
N LEU A 109 -1.60 13.87 -8.54
CA LEU A 109 -2.99 13.44 -8.65
C LEU A 109 -3.67 14.22 -9.75
N ILE A 110 -4.47 13.54 -10.55
CA ILE A 110 -5.43 14.16 -11.47
C ILE A 110 -6.82 13.78 -11.00
N SER A 111 -7.64 14.78 -10.72
CA SER A 111 -9.08 14.65 -10.47
C SER A 111 -9.79 15.62 -11.39
N LYS A 112 -10.83 15.15 -12.07
CA LYS A 112 -11.62 15.92 -13.03
C LYS A 112 -13.00 16.27 -12.48
N GLU A 113 -13.49 15.42 -11.56
CA GLU A 113 -14.81 15.60 -10.96
C GLU A 113 -14.88 14.89 -9.60
N GLU A 114 -15.83 15.30 -8.78
CA GLU A 114 -16.12 14.66 -7.51
C GLU A 114 -16.52 13.19 -7.71
N GLY A 115 -15.91 12.29 -6.91
CA GLY A 115 -16.17 10.85 -6.94
C GLY A 115 -15.36 10.08 -7.98
N ASP A 116 -14.54 10.73 -8.81
CA ASP A 116 -13.58 10.02 -9.65
C ASP A 116 -12.43 9.41 -8.82
N LYS A 117 -11.55 8.63 -9.46
CA LYS A 117 -10.45 7.98 -8.75
C LYS A 117 -9.49 8.99 -8.12
N GLY A 118 -9.14 10.05 -8.84
CA GLY A 118 -8.24 11.08 -8.32
C GLY A 118 -8.85 11.78 -7.11
N TRP A 119 -10.15 12.10 -7.17
CA TRP A 119 -10.88 12.66 -6.03
C TRP A 119 -10.85 11.73 -4.82
N LEU A 120 -11.12 10.43 -5.02
CA LEU A 120 -11.09 9.44 -3.93
C LEU A 120 -9.70 9.31 -3.28
N TYR A 121 -8.63 9.51 -4.04
CA TYR A 121 -7.26 9.45 -3.53
C TYR A 121 -6.75 10.78 -2.98
N GLY A 122 -7.48 11.86 -3.25
CA GLY A 122 -7.18 13.22 -2.81
C GLY A 122 -7.59 13.50 -1.36
N VAL A 123 -7.09 14.62 -0.83
CA VAL A 123 -7.54 15.20 0.43
C VAL A 123 -8.66 16.19 0.10
N ASN A 124 -9.89 15.86 0.48
CA ASN A 124 -11.08 16.66 0.16
C ASN A 124 -11.63 17.34 1.42
N LYS A 125 -12.61 18.23 1.28
CA LYS A 125 -13.28 18.92 2.40
C LYS A 125 -14.30 18.00 3.07
N VAL A 126 -13.82 16.92 3.66
CA VAL A 126 -14.62 15.92 4.41
C VAL A 126 -14.02 15.76 5.81
N PRO A 127 -14.76 15.18 6.77
CA PRO A 127 -14.17 14.82 8.05
C PRO A 127 -13.02 13.82 7.89
N HIS A 128 -11.86 14.10 8.48
CA HIS A 128 -10.66 13.27 8.38
C HIS A 128 -10.46 12.40 9.61
N GLY A 129 -10.12 11.15 9.38
CA GLY A 129 -9.64 10.24 10.42
C GLY A 129 -8.20 10.53 10.84
N ASN A 130 -7.78 9.89 11.92
CA ASN A 130 -6.42 10.01 12.41
C ASN A 130 -5.56 8.82 11.99
N VAL A 131 -4.31 9.08 11.62
CA VAL A 131 -3.31 8.05 11.32
C VAL A 131 -2.21 8.10 12.37
N SER A 132 -2.02 6.99 13.08
CA SER A 132 -1.05 6.88 14.17
C SER A 132 -0.06 5.75 13.89
N LYS A 133 1.21 5.96 14.21
CA LYS A 133 2.26 4.94 14.23
C LYS A 133 2.35 4.38 15.64
N VAL A 134 2.08 3.10 15.80
CA VAL A 134 1.87 2.47 17.12
C VAL A 134 2.86 1.34 17.32
N TRP A 135 3.64 1.41 18.38
CA TRP A 135 4.47 0.31 18.84
C TRP A 135 3.66 -0.62 19.73
N TYR A 136 3.76 -1.92 19.47
CA TYR A 136 3.08 -2.96 20.24
C TYR A 136 4.03 -4.12 20.56
N PRO A 137 3.89 -4.75 21.72
CA PRO A 137 4.63 -5.95 22.02
C PRO A 137 4.09 -7.15 21.24
N SER A 138 4.98 -7.92 20.64
CA SER A 138 4.67 -9.21 20.05
C SER A 138 5.32 -10.33 20.87
N PRO A 139 4.61 -10.93 21.81
CA PRO A 139 5.13 -12.06 22.60
C PRO A 139 5.56 -13.24 21.72
N THR A 140 4.84 -13.51 20.63
CA THR A 140 5.13 -14.58 19.69
C THR A 140 6.46 -14.36 18.97
N LEU A 141 6.76 -13.12 18.53
CA LEU A 141 8.04 -12.76 17.89
C LEU A 141 9.11 -12.29 18.86
N LYS A 142 8.78 -12.17 20.16
CA LYS A 142 9.66 -11.73 21.26
C LYS A 142 10.31 -10.37 21.05
N THR A 143 9.58 -9.45 20.42
CA THR A 143 10.08 -8.10 20.11
C THR A 143 8.95 -7.07 20.16
N LEU A 144 9.31 -5.77 20.19
CA LEU A 144 8.39 -4.68 19.90
C LEU A 144 8.27 -4.50 18.40
N ARG A 145 7.07 -4.31 17.92
CA ARG A 145 6.79 -4.11 16.50
C ARG A 145 5.95 -2.87 16.27
N ARG A 146 6.07 -2.28 15.09
CA ARG A 146 5.29 -1.12 14.70
C ARG A 146 4.17 -1.50 13.72
N MET A 147 3.05 -0.82 13.83
CA MET A 147 1.94 -0.82 12.89
C MET A 147 1.44 0.60 12.68
N THR A 148 0.80 0.86 11.56
CA THR A 148 0.03 2.08 11.33
C THR A 148 -1.44 1.80 11.59
N VAL A 149 -2.10 2.69 12.33
CA VAL A 149 -3.52 2.57 12.69
C VAL A 149 -4.26 3.81 12.23
N TYR A 150 -5.31 3.60 11.42
CA TYR A 150 -6.29 4.63 11.08
C TYR A 150 -7.50 4.49 12.00
N THR A 151 -7.96 5.60 12.57
CA THR A 151 -9.24 5.71 13.29
C THR A 151 -10.14 6.72 12.59
N PRO A 152 -11.46 6.46 12.45
CA PRO A 152 -12.36 7.36 11.72
C PRO A 152 -12.53 8.71 12.45
N ALA A 153 -12.97 9.74 11.72
CA ALA A 153 -13.06 11.13 12.21
C ALA A 153 -13.88 11.32 13.50
N ASP A 154 -14.86 10.47 13.73
CA ASP A 154 -15.73 10.50 14.92
C ASP A 154 -15.25 9.59 16.06
N TYR A 155 -14.06 9.01 15.93
CA TYR A 155 -13.55 8.06 16.92
C TYR A 155 -13.58 8.61 18.34
N ASP A 156 -13.19 9.86 18.56
CA ASP A 156 -13.13 10.47 19.91
C ASP A 156 -14.52 10.78 20.51
N LYS A 157 -15.58 10.74 19.72
CA LYS A 157 -16.96 10.92 20.19
C LYS A 157 -17.52 9.69 20.96
N GLY A 158 -16.76 8.62 21.05
CA GLY A 158 -17.16 7.37 21.68
C GLY A 158 -17.70 6.35 20.67
N GLY A 159 -18.14 5.21 21.18
CA GLY A 159 -18.57 4.08 20.35
C GLY A 159 -17.48 3.05 20.10
N ARG A 160 -17.88 1.90 19.56
CA ARG A 160 -16.97 0.81 19.17
C ARG A 160 -17.09 0.59 17.68
N TYR A 161 -15.98 0.22 17.07
CA TYR A 161 -15.84 0.14 15.62
C TYR A 161 -15.44 -1.27 15.17
N PRO A 162 -15.91 -1.70 13.99
CA PRO A 162 -15.35 -2.87 13.33
C PRO A 162 -13.91 -2.59 12.90
N VAL A 163 -13.14 -3.66 12.65
CA VAL A 163 -11.72 -3.56 12.35
C VAL A 163 -11.38 -4.24 11.03
N LEU A 164 -10.71 -3.51 10.15
CA LEU A 164 -10.06 -4.03 8.96
C LEU A 164 -8.55 -4.15 9.19
N TYR A 165 -7.99 -5.34 9.03
CA TYR A 165 -6.56 -5.58 8.97
C TYR A 165 -6.12 -5.58 7.51
N LEU A 166 -5.27 -4.62 7.13
CA LEU A 166 -4.91 -4.32 5.73
C LEU A 166 -3.40 -4.52 5.54
N LEU A 167 -3.01 -5.57 4.79
CA LEU A 167 -1.66 -6.08 4.74
C LEU A 167 -0.94 -5.66 3.45
N HIS A 168 0.32 -5.22 3.57
CA HIS A 168 1.17 -4.83 2.44
C HIS A 168 1.81 -6.03 1.73
N GLY A 169 2.38 -5.80 0.54
CA GLY A 169 3.10 -6.78 -0.26
C GLY A 169 4.58 -6.93 0.09
N ALA A 170 5.25 -7.84 -0.60
CA ALA A 170 6.69 -8.04 -0.42
C ALA A 170 7.49 -6.75 -0.64
N GLY A 171 8.45 -6.48 0.24
CA GLY A 171 9.27 -5.27 0.21
C GLY A 171 8.61 -4.01 0.75
N GLY A 172 7.30 -4.05 1.04
CA GLY A 172 6.59 -3.00 1.76
C GLY A 172 6.74 -3.10 3.28
N ASP A 173 6.04 -2.23 3.98
CA ASP A 173 5.96 -2.16 5.43
C ASP A 173 4.66 -1.48 5.87
N GLU A 174 4.55 -1.17 7.16
CA GLU A 174 3.35 -0.57 7.77
C GLU A 174 2.98 0.82 7.23
N GLU A 175 3.82 1.45 6.39
CA GLU A 175 3.55 2.76 5.80
C GLU A 175 3.00 2.68 4.37
N ALA A 176 3.15 1.53 3.69
CA ALA A 176 2.83 1.39 2.27
C ALA A 176 1.38 1.74 1.91
N TRP A 177 0.42 1.28 2.70
CA TRP A 177 -1.00 1.56 2.44
C TRP A 177 -1.41 3.01 2.68
N THR A 178 -0.77 3.73 3.59
CA THR A 178 -1.06 5.15 3.82
C THR A 178 -0.39 6.06 2.79
N THR A 179 0.75 5.65 2.26
CA THR A 179 1.50 6.42 1.25
C THR A 179 1.05 6.08 -0.17
N LEU A 180 1.43 4.91 -0.68
CA LEU A 180 1.10 4.45 -2.04
C LEU A 180 -0.37 4.07 -2.20
N GLY A 181 -0.96 3.47 -1.16
CA GLY A 181 -2.34 3.00 -1.16
C GLY A 181 -3.39 4.07 -0.90
N ARG A 182 -3.01 5.23 -0.36
CA ARG A 182 -3.93 6.32 -0.01
C ARG A 182 -5.10 5.87 0.87
N ALA A 183 -4.89 4.87 1.72
CA ALA A 183 -5.95 4.20 2.47
C ALA A 183 -6.77 5.16 3.34
N ALA A 184 -6.12 6.12 4.03
CA ALA A 184 -6.81 7.09 4.86
C ALA A 184 -7.75 7.98 4.02
N GLN A 185 -7.27 8.50 2.88
CA GLN A 185 -8.05 9.36 1.99
C GLN A 185 -9.24 8.62 1.37
N ILE A 186 -9.00 7.38 0.88
CA ILE A 186 -10.07 6.53 0.35
C ILE A 186 -11.17 6.31 1.39
N LEU A 187 -10.77 6.02 2.64
CA LEU A 187 -11.74 5.77 3.72
C LEU A 187 -12.48 7.04 4.13
N ASP A 188 -11.77 8.16 4.32
CA ASP A 188 -12.39 9.44 4.68
C ASP A 188 -13.47 9.83 3.65
N ASN A 189 -13.13 9.77 2.36
CA ASN A 189 -14.03 10.11 1.28
C ASN A 189 -15.24 9.16 1.21
N LEU A 190 -15.02 7.84 1.25
CA LEU A 190 -16.09 6.86 1.20
C LEU A 190 -16.99 6.86 2.46
N ILE A 191 -16.44 7.16 3.62
CA ILE A 191 -17.24 7.30 4.86
C ILE A 191 -18.10 8.56 4.78
N ALA A 192 -17.54 9.68 4.30
CA ALA A 192 -18.29 10.93 4.13
C ALA A 192 -19.44 10.78 3.12
N GLU A 193 -19.24 10.00 2.05
CA GLU A 193 -20.30 9.66 1.09
C GLU A 193 -21.32 8.63 1.63
N GLY A 194 -21.14 8.09 2.83
CA GLY A 194 -21.99 7.04 3.39
C GLY A 194 -21.87 5.67 2.70
N LYS A 195 -20.86 5.49 1.83
CA LYS A 195 -20.61 4.24 1.11
C LYS A 195 -19.92 3.17 1.95
N VAL A 196 -19.19 3.59 2.99
CA VAL A 196 -18.42 2.74 3.90
C VAL A 196 -18.76 3.08 5.35
N LYS A 197 -18.97 2.06 6.18
CA LYS A 197 -19.14 2.27 7.63
C LYS A 197 -17.84 2.75 8.27
N PRO A 198 -17.88 3.71 9.21
CA PRO A 198 -16.71 4.06 10.01
C PRO A 198 -16.08 2.80 10.63
N MET A 199 -14.77 2.64 10.45
CA MET A 199 -14.03 1.49 10.93
C MET A 199 -12.61 1.87 11.35
N ILE A 200 -11.99 1.08 12.21
CA ILE A 200 -10.56 1.13 12.49
C ILE A 200 -9.84 0.32 11.40
N VAL A 201 -8.73 0.84 10.87
CA VAL A 201 -7.89 0.07 9.94
C VAL A 201 -6.50 -0.10 10.52
N VAL A 202 -6.03 -1.34 10.55
CA VAL A 202 -4.74 -1.74 11.13
C VAL A 202 -3.84 -2.22 10.00
N MET A 203 -2.73 -1.54 9.80
CA MET A 203 -1.73 -1.81 8.78
C MET A 203 -0.42 -2.22 9.46
N PRO A 204 -0.23 -3.51 9.76
CA PRO A 204 0.97 -3.98 10.43
C PRO A 204 2.13 -4.14 9.44
N ASN A 205 3.36 -4.18 9.96
CA ASN A 205 4.49 -4.68 9.20
C ASN A 205 4.38 -6.22 9.05
N GLY A 206 4.28 -6.71 7.83
CA GLY A 206 4.15 -8.13 7.49
C GLY A 206 5.48 -8.89 7.48
N ASN A 207 6.61 -8.20 7.67
CA ASN A 207 7.94 -8.85 7.66
C ASN A 207 8.31 -9.26 9.09
N ALA A 208 8.27 -10.54 9.42
CA ALA A 208 8.53 -11.02 10.78
C ALA A 208 9.91 -10.66 11.33
N ASN A 209 10.88 -10.33 10.47
CA ASN A 209 12.24 -9.94 10.83
C ASN A 209 12.45 -8.42 10.97
N CYS A 210 11.42 -7.60 10.76
CA CYS A 210 11.50 -6.14 10.80
C CYS A 210 10.59 -5.61 11.90
N ASP A 211 11.14 -4.87 12.85
CA ASP A 211 10.34 -4.27 13.92
C ASP A 211 9.50 -3.10 13.39
N ALA A 212 10.02 -2.36 12.42
CA ALA A 212 9.35 -1.25 11.74
C ALA A 212 9.88 -1.05 10.32
N ALA A 213 9.39 -0.03 9.62
CA ALA A 213 9.89 0.41 8.32
C ALA A 213 11.40 0.72 8.34
N PRO A 214 12.13 0.61 7.22
CA PRO A 214 13.54 0.97 7.14
C PRO A 214 13.83 2.38 7.65
N GLY A 215 14.83 2.53 8.52
CA GLY A 215 15.18 3.81 9.15
C GLY A 215 14.39 4.15 10.42
N GLU A 216 13.44 3.32 10.84
CA GLU A 216 12.51 3.60 11.93
C GLU A 216 12.68 2.66 13.14
N TRP A 217 13.72 1.86 13.18
CA TRP A 217 14.10 0.99 14.28
C TRP A 217 15.61 0.77 14.30
N GLU A 218 16.17 0.25 15.39
CA GLU A 218 17.62 0.18 15.62
C GLU A 218 18.39 -0.46 14.44
N LYS A 219 18.12 -1.72 14.12
CA LYS A 219 18.78 -2.41 12.99
C LYS A 219 18.44 -1.78 11.64
N GLY A 220 17.21 -1.32 11.46
CA GLY A 220 16.75 -0.63 10.27
C GLY A 220 17.41 0.73 10.05
N MET A 221 17.92 1.37 11.09
CA MET A 221 18.65 2.63 10.99
C MET A 221 20.02 2.45 10.31
N TYR A 222 20.73 1.39 10.65
CA TYR A 222 22.06 1.13 10.11
C TYR A 222 22.07 0.30 8.81
N LYS A 223 20.96 -0.38 8.51
CA LYS A 223 20.75 -1.16 7.28
C LYS A 223 19.38 -0.83 6.71
N PRO A 224 19.17 0.37 6.13
CA PRO A 224 17.86 0.86 5.72
C PRO A 224 17.37 0.24 4.39
N SER A 225 17.56 -1.04 4.20
CA SER A 225 17.12 -1.80 3.05
C SER A 225 16.19 -2.94 3.49
N PHE A 226 15.08 -3.15 2.79
CA PHE A 226 14.18 -4.25 3.09
C PHE A 226 14.84 -5.64 2.98
N ARG A 227 15.93 -5.77 2.19
CA ARG A 227 16.70 -7.01 2.05
C ARG A 227 17.67 -7.28 3.20
N ALA A 228 18.05 -6.25 3.95
CA ALA A 228 19.08 -6.36 4.98
C ALA A 228 18.67 -7.20 6.21
N HIS A 229 17.39 -7.56 6.30
CA HIS A 229 16.81 -8.24 7.46
C HIS A 229 16.33 -9.66 7.17
N THR A 230 16.64 -10.19 5.97
CA THR A 230 16.29 -11.55 5.56
C THR A 230 17.28 -12.62 6.01
N GLU A 231 18.40 -12.23 6.60
CA GLU A 231 19.53 -13.12 6.94
C GLU A 231 19.26 -14.03 8.15
N SER A 232 18.30 -13.68 9.01
CA SER A 232 17.93 -14.49 10.17
C SER A 232 16.53 -15.09 10.01
N LYS A 233 16.37 -16.38 10.35
CA LYS A 233 15.02 -16.96 10.48
C LYS A 233 14.30 -16.28 11.64
N PRO A 234 13.05 -15.81 11.45
CA PRO A 234 12.26 -15.31 12.55
C PRO A 234 11.93 -16.42 13.55
N VAL A 235 11.67 -16.06 14.79
CA VAL A 235 11.31 -16.98 15.88
C VAL A 235 9.97 -17.67 15.58
N ALA A 236 9.07 -16.98 14.90
CA ALA A 236 7.78 -17.46 14.45
C ALA A 236 7.38 -16.74 13.16
N SER A 237 6.36 -17.22 12.47
CA SER A 237 5.81 -16.57 11.28
C SER A 237 4.93 -15.36 11.64
N THR A 238 4.70 -14.50 10.65
CA THR A 238 3.74 -13.37 10.77
C THR A 238 2.33 -13.88 11.06
N GLU A 239 1.94 -15.00 10.47
CA GLU A 239 0.62 -15.61 10.66
C GLU A 239 0.41 -16.10 12.09
N GLU A 240 1.42 -16.77 12.68
CA GLU A 240 1.37 -17.21 14.08
C GLU A 240 1.30 -16.01 15.03
N ALA A 241 2.05 -14.94 14.74
CA ALA A 241 2.08 -13.72 15.52
C ALA A 241 0.84 -12.83 15.33
N PHE A 242 -0.05 -13.14 14.39
CA PHE A 242 -1.18 -12.25 14.07
C PHE A 242 -2.13 -12.05 15.23
N LYS A 243 -2.26 -13.02 16.13
CA LYS A 243 -3.05 -12.90 17.37
C LYS A 243 -2.53 -11.78 18.29
N ASP A 244 -1.23 -11.51 18.29
CA ASP A 244 -0.65 -10.45 19.14
C ASP A 244 -1.22 -9.09 18.72
N ILE A 245 -1.35 -8.86 17.39
CA ILE A 245 -1.92 -7.64 16.83
C ILE A 245 -3.39 -7.51 17.22
N VAL A 246 -4.20 -8.57 16.99
CA VAL A 246 -5.63 -8.56 17.31
C VAL A 246 -5.86 -8.33 18.81
N ASN A 247 -5.12 -9.03 19.66
CA ASN A 247 -5.20 -8.88 21.11
C ASN A 247 -4.80 -7.48 21.59
N TYR A 248 -3.76 -6.90 20.97
CA TYR A 248 -3.37 -5.52 21.28
C TYR A 248 -4.46 -4.53 20.89
N MET A 249 -5.03 -4.66 19.70
CA MET A 249 -6.10 -3.77 19.23
C MET A 249 -7.34 -3.86 20.11
N ASP A 250 -7.77 -5.05 20.48
CA ASP A 250 -8.96 -5.26 21.31
C ASP A 250 -8.79 -4.72 22.75
N ARG A 251 -7.56 -4.68 23.27
CA ARG A 251 -7.26 -4.14 24.60
C ARG A 251 -7.11 -2.61 24.63
N ASN A 252 -6.58 -2.02 23.54
CA ASN A 252 -6.16 -0.63 23.55
C ASN A 252 -7.07 0.29 22.71
N TYR A 253 -7.93 -0.28 21.85
CA TYR A 253 -8.84 0.48 20.98
C TYR A 253 -10.30 0.07 21.21
N ARG A 254 -11.21 0.96 20.87
CA ARG A 254 -12.65 0.69 20.95
C ARG A 254 -13.13 -0.18 19.80
N THR A 255 -12.72 -1.44 19.80
CA THR A 255 -13.10 -2.43 18.80
C THR A 255 -14.40 -3.15 19.14
N LEU A 256 -15.14 -3.56 18.11
CA LEU A 256 -16.18 -4.59 18.22
C LEU A 256 -15.48 -5.96 18.14
N ALA A 257 -15.01 -6.47 19.30
CA ALA A 257 -14.09 -7.59 19.44
C ALA A 257 -14.73 -8.97 19.16
N ASN A 258 -15.30 -9.16 17.96
CA ASN A 258 -15.90 -10.42 17.56
C ASN A 258 -15.74 -10.65 16.05
N LYS A 259 -15.92 -11.91 15.60
CA LYS A 259 -15.75 -12.34 14.21
C LYS A 259 -16.52 -11.47 13.21
N LYS A 260 -17.81 -11.16 13.50
CA LYS A 260 -18.69 -10.40 12.58
C LYS A 260 -18.13 -9.02 12.23
N ASN A 261 -17.32 -8.46 13.10
CA ASN A 261 -16.77 -7.12 13.00
C ASN A 261 -15.27 -7.09 12.70
N ARG A 262 -14.70 -8.20 12.19
CA ARG A 262 -13.31 -8.25 11.75
C ARG A 262 -13.20 -8.65 10.29
N ALA A 263 -12.41 -7.88 9.55
CA ALA A 263 -12.02 -8.14 8.18
C ALA A 263 -10.49 -8.23 8.08
N ILE A 264 -9.99 -9.05 7.17
CA ILE A 264 -8.58 -9.13 6.80
C ILE A 264 -8.46 -9.09 5.29
N CYS A 265 -7.57 -8.27 4.77
CA CYS A 265 -7.21 -8.28 3.36
C CYS A 265 -5.77 -7.81 3.17
N GLY A 266 -5.25 -8.04 1.99
CA GLY A 266 -3.92 -7.55 1.64
C GLY A 266 -3.56 -7.81 0.20
N LEU A 267 -2.48 -7.18 -0.24
CA LEU A 267 -1.96 -7.30 -1.59
C LEU A 267 -0.76 -8.25 -1.65
N SER A 268 -0.65 -9.04 -2.72
CA SER A 268 0.53 -9.89 -3.00
C SER A 268 0.89 -10.81 -1.83
N MET A 269 2.04 -10.64 -1.20
CA MET A 269 2.44 -11.31 0.05
C MET A 269 1.39 -11.10 1.16
N GLY A 270 0.86 -9.88 1.34
CA GLY A 270 -0.19 -9.60 2.32
C GLY A 270 -1.52 -10.30 1.99
N GLY A 271 -1.81 -10.53 0.71
CA GLY A 271 -2.89 -11.41 0.28
C GLY A 271 -2.64 -12.87 0.69
N GLY A 272 -1.40 -13.35 0.53
CA GLY A 272 -0.95 -14.64 1.03
C GLY A 272 -1.07 -14.77 2.54
N HIS A 273 -0.64 -13.76 3.31
CA HIS A 273 -0.85 -13.70 4.76
C HIS A 273 -2.35 -13.75 5.11
N SER A 274 -3.20 -12.98 4.39
CA SER A 274 -4.65 -12.98 4.62
C SER A 274 -5.26 -14.37 4.39
N PHE A 275 -4.80 -15.07 3.35
CA PHE A 275 -5.16 -16.45 3.05
C PHE A 275 -4.74 -17.41 4.16
N LEU A 276 -3.50 -17.32 4.65
CA LEU A 276 -2.96 -18.22 5.67
C LEU A 276 -3.57 -17.93 7.04
N VAL A 277 -3.67 -16.67 7.45
CA VAL A 277 -4.23 -16.24 8.74
C VAL A 277 -5.70 -16.62 8.88
N SER A 278 -6.51 -16.44 7.82
CA SER A 278 -7.93 -16.77 7.84
C SER A 278 -8.18 -18.27 8.01
N ARG A 279 -7.29 -19.13 7.49
CA ARG A 279 -7.33 -20.58 7.66
C ARG A 279 -6.79 -21.03 9.03
N LEU A 280 -5.77 -20.32 9.54
CA LEU A 280 -5.19 -20.64 10.85
C LEU A 280 -6.14 -20.25 11.99
N TYR A 281 -6.92 -19.19 11.80
CA TYR A 281 -7.87 -18.65 12.77
C TYR A 281 -9.28 -18.51 12.18
N PRO A 282 -9.98 -19.61 11.88
CA PRO A 282 -11.25 -19.61 11.13
C PRO A 282 -12.41 -18.91 11.84
N ASP A 283 -12.32 -18.70 13.16
CA ASP A 283 -13.30 -17.99 13.98
C ASP A 283 -12.95 -16.50 14.21
N MET A 284 -11.87 -15.99 13.58
CA MET A 284 -11.40 -14.65 13.85
C MET A 284 -11.97 -13.61 12.87
N PHE A 285 -12.12 -13.96 11.58
CA PHE A 285 -12.50 -13.03 10.51
C PHE A 285 -13.76 -13.46 9.79
N ASN A 286 -14.66 -12.52 9.53
CA ASN A 286 -15.88 -12.74 8.77
C ASN A 286 -15.76 -12.27 7.30
N TYR A 287 -14.76 -11.46 7.01
CA TYR A 287 -14.51 -10.89 5.70
C TYR A 287 -13.02 -11.13 5.35
N VAL A 288 -12.77 -11.74 4.21
CA VAL A 288 -11.43 -12.06 3.73
C VAL A 288 -11.25 -11.54 2.32
N GLY A 289 -10.22 -10.73 2.08
CA GLY A 289 -9.90 -10.15 0.78
C GLY A 289 -8.49 -10.53 0.31
N LEU A 290 -8.41 -11.06 -0.89
CA LEU A 290 -7.18 -11.47 -1.55
C LEU A 290 -6.94 -10.56 -2.77
N PHE A 291 -6.00 -9.62 -2.66
CA PHE A 291 -5.68 -8.66 -3.72
C PHE A 291 -4.39 -9.07 -4.42
N SER A 292 -4.47 -9.52 -5.67
CA SER A 292 -3.29 -10.05 -6.38
C SER A 292 -2.47 -10.99 -5.48
N ALA A 293 -3.15 -11.89 -4.77
CA ALA A 293 -2.56 -12.63 -3.67
C ALA A 293 -1.60 -13.73 -4.16
N TYR A 294 -0.46 -13.88 -3.48
CA TYR A 294 0.32 -15.10 -3.59
C TYR A 294 -0.36 -16.21 -2.77
N VAL A 295 -1.17 -17.03 -3.42
CA VAL A 295 -1.81 -18.17 -2.78
C VAL A 295 -0.80 -19.33 -2.70
N HIS A 296 -0.55 -19.81 -1.48
CA HIS A 296 0.37 -20.92 -1.23
C HIS A 296 -0.26 -22.25 -1.66
N LEU A 297 -0.12 -22.57 -2.96
CA LEU A 297 -0.54 -23.84 -3.53
C LEU A 297 0.58 -24.90 -3.37
N ASP A 298 0.20 -26.16 -3.18
CA ASP A 298 1.13 -27.30 -3.15
C ASP A 298 1.38 -27.89 -4.55
N VAL A 299 0.98 -27.15 -5.59
CA VAL A 299 1.19 -27.47 -7.01
C VAL A 299 2.00 -26.36 -7.68
N LYS A 300 2.84 -26.74 -8.64
CA LYS A 300 3.74 -25.80 -9.33
C LYS A 300 3.03 -25.04 -10.47
N ASP A 301 2.21 -25.78 -11.21
CA ASP A 301 1.51 -25.30 -12.39
C ASP A 301 0.23 -26.12 -12.65
N ARG A 302 -0.47 -25.78 -13.75
CA ARG A 302 -1.71 -26.48 -14.13
C ARG A 302 -1.50 -27.95 -14.49
N ALA A 303 -0.37 -28.32 -15.06
CA ALA A 303 -0.09 -29.73 -15.39
C ALA A 303 0.07 -30.55 -14.12
N ASP A 304 0.77 -30.00 -13.12
CA ASP A 304 0.92 -30.62 -11.78
C ASP A 304 -0.44 -30.71 -11.05
N LEU A 305 -1.29 -29.68 -11.17
CA LEU A 305 -2.67 -29.70 -10.66
C LEU A 305 -3.50 -30.82 -11.27
N LEU A 306 -3.47 -30.96 -12.61
CA LEU A 306 -4.20 -32.01 -13.31
C LEU A 306 -3.69 -33.42 -12.93
N ALA A 307 -2.38 -33.57 -12.74
CA ALA A 307 -1.78 -34.83 -12.33
C ALA A 307 -2.13 -35.24 -10.88
N LYS A 308 -2.18 -34.26 -9.97
CA LYS A 308 -2.48 -34.47 -8.53
C LYS A 308 -3.97 -34.43 -8.22
N GLY A 309 -4.78 -33.79 -9.06
CA GLY A 309 -6.22 -33.60 -8.83
C GLY A 309 -6.57 -32.69 -7.65
N ASN A 310 -5.58 -32.06 -7.00
CA ASN A 310 -5.77 -31.18 -5.85
C ASN A 310 -4.66 -30.09 -5.80
N CYS A 311 -5.04 -28.88 -5.37
CA CYS A 311 -4.11 -27.75 -5.15
C CYS A 311 -3.35 -27.84 -3.84
N PHE A 312 -3.83 -28.62 -2.86
CA PHE A 312 -3.35 -28.60 -1.49
C PHE A 312 -3.05 -30.00 -0.99
N ASN A 313 -2.08 -30.09 -0.10
CA ASN A 313 -1.90 -31.29 0.74
C ASN A 313 -3.08 -31.45 1.73
N PRO A 314 -3.29 -32.65 2.31
CA PRO A 314 -4.45 -32.90 3.17
C PRO A 314 -4.58 -31.97 4.37
N GLU A 315 -3.49 -31.52 4.97
CA GLU A 315 -3.51 -30.60 6.11
C GLU A 315 -3.99 -29.19 5.69
N SER A 316 -3.42 -28.68 4.60
CA SER A 316 -3.81 -27.39 4.03
C SER A 316 -5.27 -27.38 3.56
N GLU A 317 -5.71 -28.46 2.94
CA GLU A 317 -7.10 -28.65 2.52
C GLU A 317 -8.06 -28.66 3.71
N ASN A 318 -7.75 -29.40 4.76
CA ASN A 318 -8.58 -29.46 5.97
C ASN A 318 -8.73 -28.09 6.65
N LYS A 319 -7.63 -27.30 6.73
CA LYS A 319 -7.68 -25.92 7.26
C LYS A 319 -8.60 -25.05 6.43
N LEU A 320 -8.53 -25.15 5.10
CA LEU A 320 -9.38 -24.38 4.19
C LEU A 320 -10.85 -24.79 4.30
N GLN A 321 -11.12 -26.08 4.33
CA GLN A 321 -12.47 -26.62 4.55
C GLN A 321 -13.05 -26.12 5.87
N THR A 322 -12.29 -26.19 6.96
CA THR A 322 -12.72 -25.69 8.28
C THR A 322 -13.07 -24.21 8.21
N MET A 323 -12.27 -23.38 7.54
CA MET A 323 -12.54 -21.95 7.37
C MET A 323 -13.87 -21.70 6.64
N PHE A 324 -14.14 -22.44 5.53
CA PHE A 324 -15.41 -22.29 4.80
C PHE A 324 -16.61 -22.86 5.57
N GLN A 325 -16.44 -23.92 6.38
CA GLN A 325 -17.49 -24.40 7.29
C GLN A 325 -17.90 -23.36 8.32
N LYS A 326 -17.00 -22.44 8.72
CA LYS A 326 -17.30 -21.29 9.59
C LYS A 326 -18.01 -20.15 8.87
N LYS A 327 -18.33 -20.30 7.59
CA LYS A 327 -19.16 -19.42 6.76
C LYS A 327 -18.74 -17.94 6.87
N PRO A 328 -17.58 -17.54 6.33
CA PRO A 328 -17.26 -16.12 6.24
C PRO A 328 -18.35 -15.41 5.43
N ALA A 329 -18.75 -14.20 5.85
CA ALA A 329 -19.76 -13.42 5.15
C ALA A 329 -19.29 -12.94 3.78
N LEU A 330 -17.97 -12.80 3.60
CA LEU A 330 -17.36 -12.45 2.32
C LEU A 330 -15.99 -13.12 2.19
N TYR A 331 -15.79 -13.82 1.09
CA TYR A 331 -14.49 -14.25 0.60
C TYR A 331 -14.31 -13.62 -0.78
N TRP A 332 -13.34 -12.71 -0.92
CA TRP A 332 -13.23 -11.83 -2.07
C TRP A 332 -11.85 -11.92 -2.70
N ILE A 333 -11.80 -12.09 -4.01
CA ILE A 333 -10.57 -12.25 -4.78
C ILE A 333 -10.53 -11.20 -5.88
N ALA A 334 -9.42 -10.48 -6.01
CA ALA A 334 -9.23 -9.55 -7.12
C ALA A 334 -7.82 -9.62 -7.69
N ILE A 335 -7.71 -9.52 -9.02
CA ILE A 335 -6.44 -9.56 -9.72
C ILE A 335 -6.53 -8.86 -11.07
N GLY A 336 -5.41 -8.31 -11.54
CA GLY A 336 -5.27 -7.76 -12.89
C GLY A 336 -5.01 -8.85 -13.92
N LYS A 337 -5.48 -8.67 -15.15
CA LYS A 337 -5.31 -9.64 -16.25
C LYS A 337 -3.84 -9.90 -16.58
N ASP A 338 -2.99 -8.88 -16.45
CA ASP A 338 -1.56 -8.93 -16.78
C ASP A 338 -0.69 -9.18 -15.53
N ASP A 339 -1.31 -9.54 -14.39
CA ASP A 339 -0.60 -9.82 -13.15
C ASP A 339 0.15 -11.15 -13.24
N PHE A 340 1.42 -11.17 -12.85
CA PHE A 340 2.24 -12.40 -12.91
C PHE A 340 1.73 -13.51 -11.97
N LEU A 341 0.86 -13.19 -11.01
CA LEU A 341 0.15 -14.14 -10.15
C LEU A 341 -1.21 -14.58 -10.71
N TYR A 342 -1.57 -14.15 -11.93
CA TYR A 342 -2.87 -14.46 -12.52
C TYR A 342 -3.15 -15.95 -12.57
N ASP A 343 -2.21 -16.76 -13.08
CA ASP A 343 -2.36 -18.21 -13.18
C ASP A 343 -2.44 -18.89 -11.80
N ASN A 344 -1.67 -18.44 -10.82
CA ASN A 344 -1.77 -18.92 -9.44
C ASN A 344 -3.17 -18.68 -8.87
N ASN A 345 -3.72 -17.47 -9.05
CA ASN A 345 -5.07 -17.14 -8.60
C ASN A 345 -6.16 -17.86 -9.40
N ARG A 346 -5.95 -18.10 -10.70
CA ARG A 346 -6.87 -18.88 -11.55
C ARG A 346 -6.96 -20.33 -11.07
N MET A 347 -5.84 -21.00 -10.84
CA MET A 347 -5.82 -22.37 -10.29
C MET A 347 -6.53 -22.45 -8.94
N TYR A 348 -6.35 -21.45 -8.08
CA TYR A 348 -7.04 -21.40 -6.81
C TYR A 348 -8.55 -21.21 -6.97
N ARG A 349 -9.02 -20.35 -7.85
CA ARG A 349 -10.45 -20.17 -8.14
C ARG A 349 -11.09 -21.45 -8.72
N GLU A 350 -10.42 -22.09 -9.69
CA GLU A 350 -10.84 -23.38 -10.25
C GLU A 350 -11.02 -24.45 -9.12
N TYR A 351 -10.13 -24.46 -8.14
CA TYR A 351 -10.25 -25.32 -6.96
C TYR A 351 -11.47 -24.97 -6.09
N LEU A 352 -11.68 -23.66 -5.81
CA LEU A 352 -12.85 -23.21 -5.04
C LEU A 352 -14.16 -23.59 -5.74
N ASP A 353 -14.23 -23.45 -7.05
CA ASP A 353 -15.38 -23.85 -7.89
C ASP A 353 -15.65 -25.35 -7.79
N GLN A 354 -14.62 -26.18 -7.89
CA GLN A 354 -14.73 -27.63 -7.74
C GLN A 354 -15.24 -28.07 -6.35
N LYS A 355 -14.88 -27.34 -5.31
CA LYS A 355 -15.31 -27.62 -3.93
C LYS A 355 -16.66 -26.96 -3.59
N GLY A 356 -17.20 -26.11 -4.46
CA GLY A 356 -18.42 -25.35 -4.21
C GLY A 356 -18.26 -24.30 -3.11
N TYR A 357 -17.05 -23.78 -2.90
CA TYR A 357 -16.80 -22.74 -1.91
C TYR A 357 -17.18 -21.36 -2.48
N PRO A 358 -18.03 -20.59 -1.77
CA PRO A 358 -18.48 -19.30 -2.26
C PRO A 358 -17.39 -18.23 -2.18
N TYR A 359 -17.23 -17.45 -3.25
CA TYR A 359 -16.37 -16.27 -3.29
C TYR A 359 -16.90 -15.24 -4.29
N GLU A 360 -16.52 -13.99 -4.12
CA GLU A 360 -16.71 -12.93 -5.10
C GLU A 360 -15.39 -12.69 -5.84
N TYR A 361 -15.46 -12.47 -7.15
CA TYR A 361 -14.31 -12.25 -7.99
C TYR A 361 -14.38 -10.92 -8.73
N VAL A 362 -13.27 -10.20 -8.74
CA VAL A 362 -13.10 -8.96 -9.52
C VAL A 362 -11.83 -9.04 -10.35
N GLU A 363 -11.97 -8.84 -11.63
CA GLU A 363 -10.86 -8.73 -12.57
C GLU A 363 -10.72 -7.29 -13.03
N THR A 364 -9.48 -6.81 -13.17
CA THR A 364 -9.17 -5.49 -13.72
C THR A 364 -8.18 -5.61 -14.86
N GLU A 365 -8.08 -4.57 -15.66
CA GLU A 365 -6.97 -4.43 -16.60
C GLU A 365 -5.66 -4.18 -15.84
N GLY A 366 -4.53 -4.40 -16.51
CA GLY A 366 -3.19 -4.18 -15.98
C GLY A 366 -2.69 -5.28 -15.04
N GLY A 367 -1.52 -5.05 -14.49
CA GLY A 367 -0.74 -6.05 -13.75
C GLY A 367 -0.69 -5.82 -12.24
N HIS A 368 0.44 -6.19 -11.66
CA HIS A 368 0.75 -6.18 -10.22
C HIS A 368 1.15 -4.78 -9.75
N VAL A 369 0.18 -3.85 -9.66
CA VAL A 369 0.44 -2.41 -9.49
C VAL A 369 -0.47 -1.75 -8.47
N TRP A 370 0.01 -0.69 -7.81
CA TRP A 370 -0.73 0.07 -6.80
C TRP A 370 -2.05 0.66 -7.32
N ARG A 371 -2.14 1.02 -8.60
CA ARG A 371 -3.39 1.44 -9.24
C ARG A 371 -4.52 0.43 -9.04
N ASN A 372 -4.24 -0.86 -9.27
CA ASN A 372 -5.20 -1.94 -9.07
C ASN A 372 -5.54 -2.12 -7.60
N TRP A 373 -4.55 -2.07 -6.70
CA TRP A 373 -4.79 -2.29 -5.27
C TRP A 373 -5.59 -1.16 -4.62
N ARG A 374 -5.46 0.10 -5.06
CA ARG A 374 -6.35 1.20 -4.67
C ARG A 374 -7.80 0.93 -5.08
N ILE A 375 -8.01 0.44 -6.31
CA ILE A 375 -9.33 0.02 -6.79
C ILE A 375 -9.89 -1.11 -5.94
N TYR A 376 -9.06 -2.10 -5.58
CA TYR A 376 -9.51 -3.25 -4.78
C TYR A 376 -9.87 -2.82 -3.36
N LEU A 377 -9.08 -1.98 -2.72
CA LEU A 377 -9.41 -1.43 -1.42
C LEU A 377 -10.75 -0.66 -1.47
N THR A 378 -10.92 0.22 -2.45
CA THR A 378 -12.15 0.99 -2.66
C THR A 378 -13.38 0.08 -2.81
N LYS A 379 -13.28 -0.97 -3.62
CA LYS A 379 -14.41 -1.91 -3.84
C LYS A 379 -14.65 -2.80 -2.62
N PHE A 380 -13.60 -3.35 -2.03
CA PHE A 380 -13.70 -4.26 -0.88
C PHE A 380 -14.25 -3.55 0.36
N ALA A 381 -13.76 -2.34 0.69
CA ALA A 381 -14.24 -1.58 1.84
C ALA A 381 -15.76 -1.34 1.82
N GLN A 382 -16.33 -1.11 0.64
CA GLN A 382 -17.76 -0.92 0.46
C GLN A 382 -18.60 -2.21 0.68
N ARG A 383 -17.95 -3.38 0.77
CA ARG A 383 -18.60 -4.67 1.03
C ARG A 383 -18.61 -5.05 2.52
N LEU A 384 -17.83 -4.33 3.33
CA LEU A 384 -17.58 -4.70 4.73
C LEU A 384 -18.70 -4.27 5.68
N PHE A 385 -18.96 -5.09 6.68
CA PHE A 385 -19.75 -4.78 7.87
C PHE A 385 -21.19 -4.30 7.60
N LYS A 386 -21.80 -4.75 6.52
CA LYS A 386 -23.20 -4.44 6.15
C LYS A 386 -24.19 -5.17 7.02
#